data_fa3683527051e24adbb466b288f59605
#
_entry.id   fa3683527051e24adbb466b288f59605
#
_cell.length_a   1.000
_cell.length_b   1.000
_cell.length_c   1.000
_cell.angle_alpha   90.00
_cell.angle_beta   90.00
_cell.angle_gamma   90.00
#
_symmetry.space_group_name_H-M   'P 1'
#
loop_
_entity.id
_entity.type
_entity.pdbx_description
1 polymer ?
#
loop_
_entity_poly.entity_id
_entity_poly.type
_entity_poly.pdbx_seq_one_letter_code
_entity_poly.pdbx_strand_id
1 'polypeptide(L)'
;MHRSKRLFAVALIAASCVTQVRAADWGLKPGKVELKSAGALAFGPDGILFVGDSTAGAIYAIDTGNTKGAASAAPLNVAGLSAKLAQLLGVAEADVKVNDLAVKPESGQVYLSIKAGNPPQAALVSISADGTLAKVSLDNVPHQRAELADAPDSAVGRRGDPRDDAVTDLAYREGKLLVAGLAKGESPSTVREFAFPFADAATATNIEIFHAAHGRVEDGAVVRAFVPLVIDGEPVLLAGFTCTPLVRFPIKALEPGSKVRGTTVAELGNRNRPIDMVVYEKDGARYVLMANSARGVMKISLDKVGENPGLTEPVKGGGTAGQPFETIAELPGVEHLALCDDAHAIILARSEGGSLDLRTIDLP
;
A
#
# COMPACT_ATOMS: atom_id res chain seq x y z
N MET A 1 -72.04 -35.51 -34.47
CA MET A 1 -71.75 -35.12 -33.07
C MET A 1 -70.24 -35.07 -32.89
N HIS A 2 -69.61 -33.86 -33.07
CA HIS A 2 -68.17 -33.66 -32.87
C HIS A 2 -67.96 -32.92 -31.58
N ARG A 3 -67.31 -33.56 -30.59
CA ARG A 3 -66.90 -32.92 -29.31
C ARG A 3 -65.50 -32.43 -29.47
N SER A 4 -65.34 -31.08 -29.50
CA SER A 4 -64.08 -30.38 -29.47
C SER A 4 -63.57 -30.37 -28.07
N LYS A 5 -62.36 -30.94 -27.85
CA LYS A 5 -61.59 -30.84 -26.55
C LYS A 5 -60.73 -29.60 -26.62
N ARG A 6 -61.04 -28.63 -25.78
CA ARG A 6 -60.17 -27.46 -25.56
C ARG A 6 -59.06 -27.82 -24.49
N LEU A 7 -57.83 -27.84 -24.92
CA LEU A 7 -56.67 -27.88 -24.00
C LEU A 7 -56.44 -26.46 -23.45
N PHE A 8 -56.47 -26.33 -22.14
CA PHE A 8 -55.93 -25.13 -21.42
C PHE A 8 -54.47 -25.35 -21.15
N ALA A 9 -53.60 -24.53 -21.76
CA ALA A 9 -52.19 -24.44 -21.38
C ALA A 9 -52.05 -23.48 -20.21
N VAL A 10 -51.62 -23.99 -19.06
CA VAL A 10 -51.23 -23.15 -17.88
C VAL A 10 -49.77 -22.80 -18.05
N ALA A 11 -49.51 -21.53 -18.31
CA ALA A 11 -48.15 -21.00 -18.33
C ALA A 11 -47.70 -20.72 -16.88
N LEU A 12 -46.72 -21.49 -16.38
CA LEU A 12 -46.05 -21.24 -15.13
C LEU A 12 -45.01 -20.10 -15.33
N ILE A 13 -45.28 -18.92 -14.82
CA ILE A 13 -44.32 -17.83 -14.77
C ILE A 13 -43.44 -18.08 -13.53
N ALA A 14 -42.21 -18.57 -13.76
CA ALA A 14 -41.20 -18.63 -12.73
C ALA A 14 -40.67 -17.21 -12.46
N ALA A 15 -41.07 -16.59 -11.38
CA ALA A 15 -40.48 -15.35 -10.88
C ALA A 15 -39.10 -15.65 -10.33
N SER A 16 -38.06 -15.35 -11.10
CA SER A 16 -36.67 -15.36 -10.64
C SER A 16 -36.48 -14.21 -9.65
N CYS A 17 -36.50 -14.49 -8.35
CA CYS A 17 -36.00 -13.54 -7.35
C CYS A 17 -34.50 -13.36 -7.58
N VAL A 18 -34.12 -12.29 -8.26
CA VAL A 18 -32.76 -11.80 -8.25
C VAL A 18 -32.53 -11.18 -6.87
N THR A 19 -31.93 -11.92 -5.97
CA THR A 19 -31.40 -11.36 -4.72
C THR A 19 -30.32 -10.36 -5.09
N GLN A 20 -30.65 -9.07 -5.06
CA GLN A 20 -29.64 -8.01 -5.06
C GLN A 20 -28.81 -8.22 -3.80
N VAL A 21 -27.56 -8.67 -3.96
CA VAL A 21 -26.54 -8.59 -2.91
C VAL A 21 -26.37 -7.09 -2.64
N ARG A 22 -26.92 -6.63 -1.53
CA ARG A 22 -26.71 -5.27 -1.06
C ARG A 22 -25.22 -5.14 -0.78
N ALA A 23 -24.56 -4.12 -1.37
CA ALA A 23 -23.24 -3.71 -0.93
C ALA A 23 -23.25 -3.51 0.59
N ALA A 24 -22.21 -3.95 1.27
CA ALA A 24 -22.12 -3.76 2.71
C ALA A 24 -22.18 -2.25 3.03
N ASP A 25 -22.94 -1.89 4.06
CA ASP A 25 -22.98 -0.50 4.53
C ASP A 25 -21.72 -0.24 5.38
N TRP A 26 -20.73 0.39 4.78
CA TRP A 26 -19.49 0.76 5.44
C TRP A 26 -19.60 2.06 6.24
N GLY A 27 -20.80 2.63 6.39
CA GLY A 27 -21.04 3.87 7.15
C GLY A 27 -20.41 5.12 6.53
N LEU A 28 -20.00 5.06 5.25
CA LEU A 28 -19.46 6.20 4.53
C LEU A 28 -20.55 7.23 4.25
N LYS A 29 -20.22 8.52 4.38
CA LYS A 29 -21.15 9.61 4.15
C LYS A 29 -20.69 10.48 2.98
N PRO A 30 -21.59 10.84 2.05
CA PRO A 30 -21.27 11.79 0.99
C PRO A 30 -20.79 13.13 1.57
N GLY A 31 -19.73 13.68 0.98
CA GLY A 31 -19.18 14.96 1.38
C GLY A 31 -17.90 15.27 0.62
N LYS A 32 -17.32 16.44 0.93
CA LYS A 32 -16.05 16.86 0.37
C LYS A 32 -14.87 16.29 1.17
N VAL A 33 -13.91 15.70 0.49
CA VAL A 33 -12.63 15.29 1.06
C VAL A 33 -11.58 16.37 0.77
N GLU A 34 -10.98 16.93 1.81
CA GLU A 34 -9.93 17.96 1.70
C GLU A 34 -8.60 17.38 2.16
N LEU A 35 -7.86 16.78 1.22
CA LEU A 35 -6.52 16.27 1.49
C LEU A 35 -5.53 17.44 1.59
N LYS A 36 -4.74 17.47 2.67
CA LYS A 36 -3.59 18.36 2.80
C LYS A 36 -2.34 17.72 2.21
N SER A 37 -2.23 16.39 2.27
CA SER A 37 -1.28 15.59 1.54
C SER A 37 -1.95 14.28 1.09
N ALA A 38 -1.43 13.65 0.05
CA ALA A 38 -1.80 12.31 -0.37
C ALA A 38 -0.54 11.46 -0.39
N GLY A 39 -0.39 10.58 0.59
CA GLY A 39 0.73 9.67 0.77
C GLY A 39 0.34 8.24 0.44
N ALA A 40 0.60 7.33 1.38
CA ALA A 40 0.33 5.90 1.25
C ALA A 40 -1.13 5.59 0.88
N LEU A 41 -1.30 4.58 0.02
CA LEU A 41 -2.57 4.09 -0.49
C LEU A 41 -2.75 2.60 -0.17
N ALA A 42 -3.94 2.19 0.19
CA ALA A 42 -4.31 0.78 0.26
C ALA A 42 -5.78 0.59 -0.15
N PHE A 43 -6.10 -0.49 -0.83
CA PHE A 43 -7.48 -0.87 -1.04
C PHE A 43 -7.99 -1.73 0.12
N GLY A 44 -9.21 -1.43 0.53
CA GLY A 44 -10.02 -2.21 1.46
C GLY A 44 -11.14 -2.97 0.74
N PRO A 45 -12.20 -3.32 1.47
CA PRO A 45 -13.33 -4.06 0.89
C PRO A 45 -14.13 -3.18 -0.08
N ASP A 46 -14.77 -3.82 -1.06
CA ASP A 46 -15.71 -3.19 -2.01
C ASP A 46 -15.14 -1.96 -2.74
N GLY A 47 -13.81 -1.93 -2.98
CA GLY A 47 -13.15 -0.84 -3.69
C GLY A 47 -13.00 0.45 -2.86
N ILE A 48 -13.06 0.37 -1.55
CA ILE A 48 -12.74 1.50 -0.67
C ILE A 48 -11.23 1.74 -0.70
N LEU A 49 -10.85 2.96 -1.05
CA LEU A 49 -9.46 3.41 -1.06
C LEU A 49 -9.12 4.10 0.26
N PHE A 50 -8.16 3.58 0.99
CA PHE A 50 -7.54 4.28 2.11
C PHE A 50 -6.42 5.19 1.63
N VAL A 51 -6.40 6.41 2.14
CA VAL A 51 -5.42 7.44 1.78
C VAL A 51 -4.82 8.02 3.06
N GLY A 52 -3.50 7.90 3.20
CA GLY A 52 -2.75 8.51 4.28
C GLY A 52 -2.51 10.00 4.00
N ASP A 53 -2.96 10.87 4.91
CA ASP A 53 -2.68 12.31 4.91
C ASP A 53 -1.81 12.68 6.12
N SER A 54 -0.50 12.53 5.95
CA SER A 54 0.48 12.84 7.00
C SER A 54 0.38 14.30 7.45
N THR A 55 0.19 15.25 6.52
CA THR A 55 0.08 16.67 6.85
C THR A 55 -1.15 16.97 7.70
N ALA A 56 -2.29 16.36 7.41
CA ALA A 56 -3.49 16.48 8.24
C ALA A 56 -3.41 15.63 9.52
N GLY A 57 -2.54 14.60 9.57
CA GLY A 57 -2.54 13.58 10.61
C GLY A 57 -3.82 12.77 10.61
N ALA A 58 -4.18 12.25 9.45
CA ALA A 58 -5.44 11.55 9.26
C ALA A 58 -5.35 10.45 8.20
N ILE A 59 -6.30 9.53 8.26
CA ILE A 59 -6.56 8.57 7.20
C ILE A 59 -7.97 8.83 6.66
N TYR A 60 -8.11 8.84 5.35
CA TYR A 60 -9.40 8.86 4.68
C TYR A 60 -9.72 7.47 4.11
N ALA A 61 -10.95 7.02 4.27
CA ALA A 61 -11.54 5.89 3.56
C ALA A 61 -12.52 6.47 2.53
N ILE A 62 -12.25 6.28 1.25
CA ILE A 62 -12.98 6.91 0.13
C ILE A 62 -13.60 5.81 -0.72
N ASP A 63 -14.91 5.87 -0.96
CA ASP A 63 -15.58 5.00 -1.92
C ASP A 63 -15.21 5.43 -3.35
N THR A 64 -14.48 4.57 -4.05
CA THR A 64 -14.10 4.81 -5.46
C THR A 64 -15.15 4.32 -6.45
N GLY A 65 -16.31 3.93 -5.95
CA GLY A 65 -17.37 3.27 -6.72
C GLY A 65 -17.03 1.80 -6.99
N ASN A 66 -18.04 0.95 -6.90
CA ASN A 66 -17.90 -0.49 -7.19
C ASN A 66 -17.96 -0.71 -8.70
N THR A 67 -16.89 -0.40 -9.41
CA THR A 67 -16.74 -0.77 -10.81
C THR A 67 -16.27 -2.22 -10.87
N LYS A 68 -17.23 -3.16 -10.91
CA LYS A 68 -16.95 -4.54 -11.32
C LYS A 68 -16.60 -4.53 -12.80
N GLY A 69 -15.36 -4.22 -13.12
CA GLY A 69 -14.75 -4.54 -14.39
C GLY A 69 -14.07 -5.90 -14.21
N ALA A 70 -14.14 -6.78 -15.20
CA ALA A 70 -13.17 -7.86 -15.24
C ALA A 70 -11.79 -7.20 -15.26
N ALA A 71 -10.88 -7.61 -14.36
CA ALA A 71 -9.49 -7.22 -14.46
C ALA A 71 -9.07 -7.43 -15.92
N SER A 72 -8.54 -6.39 -16.56
CA SER A 72 -8.17 -6.50 -17.97
C SER A 72 -7.05 -7.52 -18.06
N ALA A 73 -7.24 -8.55 -18.86
CA ALA A 73 -6.18 -9.50 -19.18
C ALA A 73 -5.07 -8.88 -20.06
N ALA A 74 -5.27 -7.65 -20.55
CA ALA A 74 -4.29 -6.95 -21.37
C ALA A 74 -3.26 -6.23 -20.48
N PRO A 75 -1.95 -6.34 -20.79
CA PRO A 75 -0.94 -5.60 -20.07
C PRO A 75 -1.14 -4.08 -20.21
N LEU A 76 -1.15 -3.39 -19.07
CA LEU A 76 -1.18 -1.94 -19.04
C LEU A 76 0.21 -1.38 -19.37
N ASN A 77 0.27 -0.38 -20.27
CA ASN A 77 1.51 0.32 -20.62
C ASN A 77 1.21 1.80 -20.88
N VAL A 78 1.68 2.68 -20.02
CA VAL A 78 1.50 4.13 -20.10
C VAL A 78 2.88 4.79 -20.10
N ALA A 79 3.43 5.02 -21.28
CA ALA A 79 4.68 5.75 -21.44
C ALA A 79 4.48 7.25 -21.23
N GLY A 80 5.51 7.94 -20.72
CA GLY A 80 5.50 9.40 -20.52
C GLY A 80 4.46 9.84 -19.47
N LEU A 81 4.29 9.07 -18.41
CA LEU A 81 3.27 9.31 -17.40
C LEU A 81 3.45 10.68 -16.73
N SER A 82 4.69 11.14 -16.45
CA SER A 82 4.94 12.46 -15.83
C SER A 82 4.30 13.58 -16.63
N ALA A 83 4.52 13.61 -17.95
CA ALA A 83 3.97 14.63 -18.85
C ALA A 83 2.43 14.56 -18.93
N LYS A 84 1.87 13.35 -18.95
CA LYS A 84 0.41 13.14 -18.96
C LYS A 84 -0.24 13.60 -17.65
N LEU A 85 0.39 13.32 -16.51
CA LEU A 85 -0.06 13.81 -15.21
C LEU A 85 0.02 15.32 -15.12
N ALA A 86 1.11 15.93 -15.57
CA ALA A 86 1.28 17.38 -15.62
C ALA A 86 0.19 18.06 -16.47
N GLN A 87 -0.08 17.52 -17.64
CA GLN A 87 -1.17 18.00 -18.51
C GLN A 87 -2.55 17.88 -17.85
N LEU A 88 -2.85 16.70 -17.25
CA LEU A 88 -4.12 16.45 -16.57
C LEU A 88 -4.35 17.39 -15.39
N LEU A 89 -3.29 17.69 -14.63
CA LEU A 89 -3.35 18.50 -13.42
C LEU A 89 -3.12 19.99 -13.66
N GLY A 90 -2.72 20.39 -14.89
CA GLY A 90 -2.46 21.77 -15.26
C GLY A 90 -1.24 22.40 -14.59
N VAL A 91 -0.18 21.61 -14.38
CA VAL A 91 1.07 22.01 -13.70
C VAL A 91 2.30 21.71 -14.56
N ALA A 92 3.47 22.21 -14.17
CA ALA A 92 4.72 21.83 -14.83
C ALA A 92 5.10 20.38 -14.49
N GLU A 93 5.70 19.66 -15.41
CA GLU A 93 6.11 18.26 -15.21
C GLU A 93 7.08 18.10 -14.04
N ALA A 94 8.00 19.05 -13.87
CA ALA A 94 8.94 19.07 -12.75
C ALA A 94 8.28 19.22 -11.37
N ASP A 95 7.03 19.72 -11.34
CA ASP A 95 6.24 19.90 -10.12
C ASP A 95 5.31 18.72 -9.83
N VAL A 96 5.45 17.60 -10.58
CA VAL A 96 4.68 16.37 -10.36
C VAL A 96 5.53 15.34 -9.62
N LYS A 97 5.05 14.89 -8.50
CA LYS A 97 5.62 13.76 -7.76
C LYS A 97 4.55 12.74 -7.44
N VAL A 98 4.73 11.52 -7.89
CA VAL A 98 3.95 10.36 -7.42
C VAL A 98 4.51 9.97 -6.06
N ASN A 99 3.63 9.82 -5.08
CA ASN A 99 4.00 9.44 -3.71
C ASN A 99 3.72 7.97 -3.45
N ASP A 100 2.69 7.41 -4.11
CA ASP A 100 2.34 5.99 -3.96
C ASP A 100 1.44 5.51 -5.11
N LEU A 101 1.34 4.18 -5.25
CA LEU A 101 0.58 3.46 -6.25
C LEU A 101 -0.19 2.31 -5.62
N ALA A 102 -1.49 2.19 -5.91
CA ALA A 102 -2.31 1.05 -5.53
C ALA A 102 -3.14 0.54 -6.71
N VAL A 103 -3.33 -0.76 -6.79
CA VAL A 103 -4.18 -1.42 -7.79
C VAL A 103 -5.49 -1.86 -7.14
N LYS A 104 -6.62 -1.47 -7.73
CA LYS A 104 -7.94 -1.88 -7.26
C LYS A 104 -8.19 -3.36 -7.59
N PRO A 105 -8.34 -4.24 -6.58
CA PRO A 105 -8.40 -5.69 -6.81
C PRO A 105 -9.52 -6.13 -7.74
N GLU A 106 -10.70 -5.49 -7.66
CA GLU A 106 -11.89 -5.89 -8.40
C GLU A 106 -11.85 -5.52 -9.89
N SER A 107 -11.00 -4.58 -10.30
CA SER A 107 -11.00 -4.04 -11.68
C SER A 107 -9.63 -3.91 -12.32
N GLY A 108 -8.54 -4.07 -11.56
CA GLY A 108 -7.18 -3.80 -12.05
C GLY A 108 -6.91 -2.31 -12.31
N GLN A 109 -7.85 -1.40 -11.96
CA GLN A 109 -7.65 0.04 -12.11
C GLN A 109 -6.56 0.53 -11.16
N VAL A 110 -5.62 1.31 -11.68
CA VAL A 110 -4.51 1.86 -10.90
C VAL A 110 -4.90 3.20 -10.30
N TYR A 111 -4.52 3.44 -9.07
CA TYR A 111 -4.66 4.72 -8.37
C TYR A 111 -3.29 5.23 -7.95
N LEU A 112 -3.08 6.52 -8.16
CA LEU A 112 -1.86 7.23 -7.79
C LEU A 112 -2.19 8.33 -6.80
N SER A 113 -1.42 8.43 -5.73
CA SER A 113 -1.38 9.62 -4.88
C SER A 113 -0.27 10.55 -5.37
N ILE A 114 -0.59 11.83 -5.50
CA ILE A 114 0.26 12.80 -6.19
C ILE A 114 0.39 14.07 -5.38
N LYS A 115 1.60 14.61 -5.34
CA LYS A 115 1.91 15.97 -4.96
C LYS A 115 2.21 16.75 -6.23
N ALA A 116 1.42 17.80 -6.53
CA ALA A 116 1.52 18.53 -7.78
C ALA A 116 1.44 20.05 -7.60
N GLY A 117 2.20 20.78 -8.41
CA GLY A 117 2.16 22.25 -8.48
C GLY A 117 3.06 22.98 -7.48
N ASN A 118 3.09 24.30 -7.63
CA ASN A 118 3.82 25.20 -6.74
C ASN A 118 2.95 26.43 -6.42
N PRO A 119 2.38 26.56 -5.17
CA PRO A 119 2.61 25.65 -4.03
C PRO A 119 2.02 24.25 -4.26
N PRO A 120 2.59 23.22 -3.62
CA PRO A 120 2.19 21.84 -3.86
C PRO A 120 0.79 21.55 -3.31
N GLN A 121 0.00 20.81 -4.06
CA GLN A 121 -1.33 20.32 -3.70
C GLN A 121 -1.41 18.81 -3.81
N ALA A 122 -2.25 18.19 -2.99
CA ALA A 122 -2.58 16.79 -3.06
C ALA A 122 -3.57 16.51 -4.20
N ALA A 123 -3.36 15.42 -4.92
CA ALA A 123 -4.31 14.93 -5.91
C ALA A 123 -4.32 13.39 -5.91
N LEU A 124 -5.45 12.82 -6.28
CA LEU A 124 -5.58 11.41 -6.63
C LEU A 124 -5.90 11.30 -8.12
N VAL A 125 -5.23 10.39 -8.80
CA VAL A 125 -5.46 10.09 -10.23
C VAL A 125 -5.70 8.61 -10.38
N SER A 126 -6.72 8.24 -11.14
CA SER A 126 -6.96 6.86 -11.55
C SER A 126 -6.53 6.64 -13.00
N ILE A 127 -6.08 5.43 -13.30
CA ILE A 127 -5.70 4.99 -14.64
C ILE A 127 -6.49 3.72 -14.93
N SER A 128 -7.33 3.77 -15.95
CA SER A 128 -8.13 2.61 -16.38
C SER A 128 -7.29 1.63 -17.22
N ALA A 129 -7.83 0.44 -17.47
CA ALA A 129 -7.17 -0.64 -18.18
C ALA A 129 -6.71 -0.28 -19.60
N ASP A 130 -7.35 0.71 -20.23
CA ASP A 130 -6.96 1.27 -21.54
C ASP A 130 -5.88 2.34 -21.46
N GLY A 131 -5.37 2.64 -20.26
CA GLY A 131 -4.35 3.68 -20.01
C GLY A 131 -4.90 5.10 -19.91
N THR A 132 -6.23 5.28 -19.88
CA THR A 132 -6.84 6.61 -19.72
C THR A 132 -6.69 7.11 -18.27
N LEU A 133 -6.15 8.33 -18.13
CA LEU A 133 -5.98 9.00 -16.84
C LEU A 133 -7.20 9.85 -16.51
N ALA A 134 -7.64 9.82 -15.26
CA ALA A 134 -8.69 10.69 -14.76
C ALA A 134 -8.37 11.19 -13.34
N LYS A 135 -8.62 12.48 -13.08
CA LYS A 135 -8.56 13.02 -11.72
C LYS A 135 -9.74 12.46 -10.91
N VAL A 136 -9.46 11.89 -9.75
CA VAL A 136 -10.50 11.41 -8.83
C VAL A 136 -11.18 12.64 -8.22
N SER A 137 -12.52 12.72 -8.38
CA SER A 137 -13.30 13.78 -7.76
C SER A 137 -13.41 13.55 -6.26
N LEU A 138 -13.17 14.58 -5.48
CA LEU A 138 -13.26 14.59 -4.01
C LEU A 138 -14.35 15.53 -3.48
N ASP A 139 -15.17 16.13 -4.36
CA ASP A 139 -16.13 17.16 -3.96
C ASP A 139 -17.41 16.60 -3.32
N ASN A 140 -17.87 15.42 -3.74
CA ASN A 140 -19.06 14.78 -3.19
C ASN A 140 -18.93 13.26 -3.27
N VAL A 141 -18.04 12.71 -2.47
CA VAL A 141 -17.72 11.27 -2.45
C VAL A 141 -18.06 10.69 -1.09
N PRO A 142 -18.66 9.47 -1.03
CA PRO A 142 -18.86 8.80 0.24
C PRO A 142 -17.49 8.50 0.88
N HIS A 143 -17.31 8.96 2.11
CA HIS A 143 -16.04 8.79 2.82
C HIS A 143 -16.21 8.74 4.34
N GLN A 144 -15.18 8.26 5.00
CA GLN A 144 -14.92 8.42 6.43
C GLN A 144 -13.52 9.00 6.65
N ARG A 145 -13.29 9.61 7.80
CA ARG A 145 -12.00 10.13 8.23
C ARG A 145 -11.69 9.66 9.64
N ALA A 146 -10.50 9.14 9.85
CA ALA A 146 -9.94 8.83 11.16
C ALA A 146 -8.76 9.76 11.47
N GLU A 147 -8.67 10.24 12.70
CA GLU A 147 -7.58 11.09 13.16
C GLU A 147 -6.46 10.28 13.80
N LEU A 148 -5.22 10.72 13.55
CA LEU A 148 -4.03 10.27 14.24
C LEU A 148 -3.74 11.27 15.38
N ALA A 149 -4.36 11.06 16.55
CA ALA A 149 -4.20 11.97 17.68
C ALA A 149 -2.76 12.07 18.19
N ASP A 150 -1.97 11.05 17.93
CA ASP A 150 -0.56 10.92 18.29
C ASP A 150 0.40 11.29 17.14
N ALA A 151 -0.08 11.83 16.02
CA ALA A 151 0.78 12.23 14.91
C ALA A 151 1.84 13.26 15.37
N PRO A 152 3.11 13.17 14.89
CA PRO A 152 4.16 14.10 15.28
C PRO A 152 3.79 15.54 14.98
N ASP A 153 4.28 16.48 15.78
CA ASP A 153 4.21 17.90 15.41
C ASP A 153 5.17 18.18 14.26
N SER A 154 4.82 19.15 13.42
CA SER A 154 5.73 19.61 12.37
C SER A 154 6.95 20.28 13.00
N ALA A 155 8.13 19.79 12.65
CA ALA A 155 9.40 20.30 13.16
C ALA A 155 10.50 20.06 12.10
N VAL A 156 10.55 20.94 11.10
CA VAL A 156 11.51 20.81 10.00
C VAL A 156 12.94 20.83 10.52
N GLY A 157 13.65 19.73 10.36
CA GLY A 157 15.03 19.53 10.81
C GLY A 157 15.95 19.03 9.70
N ARG A 158 17.19 18.70 10.06
CA ARG A 158 18.20 18.19 9.11
C ARG A 158 17.80 16.87 8.44
N ARG A 159 16.87 16.10 9.04
CA ARG A 159 16.39 14.81 8.53
C ARG A 159 15.01 14.90 7.85
N GLY A 160 14.50 16.12 7.64
CA GLY A 160 13.16 16.38 7.16
C GLY A 160 12.18 16.74 8.29
N ASP A 161 10.90 16.76 7.98
CA ASP A 161 9.84 16.99 8.96
C ASP A 161 9.29 15.61 9.42
N PRO A 162 9.33 15.29 10.73
CA PRO A 162 8.76 14.04 11.22
C PRO A 162 7.25 13.91 10.93
N ARG A 163 6.57 15.04 10.72
CA ARG A 163 5.15 15.05 10.30
C ARG A 163 4.94 14.36 8.96
N ASP A 164 5.88 14.46 8.03
CA ASP A 164 5.79 13.79 6.72
C ASP A 164 5.80 12.25 6.86
N ASP A 165 6.37 11.74 7.95
CA ASP A 165 6.45 10.32 8.28
C ASP A 165 5.34 9.87 9.26
N ALA A 166 4.29 10.67 9.51
CA ALA A 166 3.16 10.28 10.38
C ALA A 166 2.39 9.06 9.84
N VAL A 167 2.31 8.94 8.50
CA VAL A 167 1.81 7.78 7.76
C VAL A 167 2.80 7.47 6.66
N THR A 168 3.45 6.34 6.75
CA THR A 168 4.46 5.92 5.76
C THR A 168 3.98 4.80 4.87
N ASP A 169 3.09 3.95 5.36
CA ASP A 169 2.51 2.86 4.61
C ASP A 169 1.19 2.37 5.24
N LEU A 170 0.34 1.72 4.44
CA LEU A 170 -1.00 1.24 4.80
C LEU A 170 -1.22 -0.18 4.28
N ALA A 171 -1.89 -1.02 5.07
CA ALA A 171 -2.40 -2.30 4.59
C ALA A 171 -3.73 -2.65 5.27
N TYR A 172 -4.71 -3.09 4.49
CA TYR A 172 -5.98 -3.60 5.00
C TYR A 172 -5.96 -5.12 5.10
N ARG A 173 -6.39 -5.64 6.25
CA ARG A 173 -6.52 -7.07 6.48
C ARG A 173 -7.64 -7.38 7.47
N GLU A 174 -8.55 -8.29 7.10
CA GLU A 174 -9.53 -8.89 8.02
C GLU A 174 -10.32 -7.88 8.87
N GLY A 175 -10.83 -6.81 8.24
CA GLY A 175 -11.60 -5.78 8.93
C GLY A 175 -10.77 -4.72 9.65
N LYS A 176 -9.45 -4.74 9.49
CA LYS A 176 -8.53 -3.82 10.15
C LYS A 176 -7.62 -3.14 9.15
N LEU A 177 -7.38 -1.84 9.35
CA LEU A 177 -6.36 -1.08 8.64
C LEU A 177 -5.13 -0.95 9.54
N LEU A 178 -4.01 -1.48 9.07
CA LEU A 178 -2.71 -1.30 9.69
C LEU A 178 -2.04 -0.05 9.08
N VAL A 179 -1.47 0.78 9.94
CA VAL A 179 -0.86 2.06 9.55
C VAL A 179 0.52 2.16 10.20
N ALA A 180 1.56 2.14 9.38
CA ALA A 180 2.91 2.40 9.86
C ALA A 180 3.23 3.89 9.81
N GLY A 181 4.06 4.35 10.74
CA GLY A 181 4.54 5.73 10.75
C GLY A 181 5.18 6.13 12.08
N LEU A 182 5.40 7.42 12.22
CA LEU A 182 5.89 8.00 13.45
C LEU A 182 4.75 8.55 14.31
N ALA A 183 4.95 8.52 15.62
CA ALA A 183 4.09 9.15 16.62
C ALA A 183 4.89 10.17 17.45
N LYS A 184 4.18 10.97 18.24
CA LYS A 184 4.78 11.79 19.30
C LYS A 184 5.41 10.90 20.37
N GLY A 185 6.44 11.43 21.05
CA GLY A 185 7.05 10.80 22.21
C GLY A 185 8.45 10.29 21.97
N GLU A 186 8.99 9.59 22.98
CA GLU A 186 10.40 9.14 23.01
C GLU A 186 10.66 7.93 22.12
N SER A 187 9.64 7.09 21.88
CA SER A 187 9.70 5.91 21.01
C SER A 187 8.76 6.11 19.81
N PRO A 188 9.15 6.93 18.82
CA PRO A 188 8.21 7.41 17.80
C PRO A 188 7.83 6.38 16.75
N SER A 189 8.60 5.30 16.55
CA SER A 189 8.24 4.28 15.55
C SER A 189 7.01 3.49 15.98
N THR A 190 5.95 3.49 15.15
CA THR A 190 4.67 2.88 15.53
C THR A 190 4.03 2.10 14.38
N VAL A 191 3.21 1.12 14.79
CA VAL A 191 2.14 0.54 13.98
C VAL A 191 0.83 0.81 14.69
N ARG A 192 -0.13 1.40 13.98
CA ARG A 192 -1.49 1.66 14.47
C ARG A 192 -2.45 0.70 13.81
N GLU A 193 -3.45 0.28 14.56
CA GLU A 193 -4.54 -0.56 14.07
C GLU A 193 -5.86 0.21 14.19
N PHE A 194 -6.59 0.32 13.10
CA PHE A 194 -7.95 0.85 13.05
C PHE A 194 -8.91 -0.27 12.68
N ALA A 195 -9.97 -0.46 13.46
CA ALA A 195 -11.11 -1.21 12.96
C ALA A 195 -11.75 -0.45 11.78
N PHE A 196 -12.20 -1.16 10.77
CA PHE A 196 -12.94 -0.56 9.66
C PHE A 196 -14.31 -1.24 9.50
N PRO A 197 -15.41 -0.49 9.47
CA PRO A 197 -15.55 1.00 9.43
C PRO A 197 -14.94 1.68 10.67
N PHE A 198 -14.43 2.92 10.48
CA PHE A 198 -13.83 3.67 11.57
C PHE A 198 -14.87 4.00 12.64
N ALA A 199 -14.74 3.46 13.84
CA ALA A 199 -15.64 3.69 14.96
C ALA A 199 -14.93 4.36 16.13
N ASP A 200 -13.72 3.94 16.43
CA ASP A 200 -12.93 4.36 17.58
C ASP A 200 -11.58 4.93 17.16
N ALA A 201 -10.87 5.52 18.13
CA ALA A 201 -9.48 5.92 17.92
C ALA A 201 -8.60 4.71 17.64
N ALA A 202 -7.55 4.91 16.87
CA ALA A 202 -6.54 3.89 16.61
C ALA A 202 -5.94 3.38 17.93
N THR A 203 -5.62 2.11 17.94
CA THR A 203 -4.72 1.56 18.93
C THR A 203 -3.29 1.59 18.39
N ALA A 204 -2.36 2.22 19.13
CA ALA A 204 -0.97 2.36 18.72
C ALA A 204 -0.07 1.39 19.51
N THR A 205 0.83 0.74 18.81
CA THR A 205 1.91 -0.07 19.36
C THR A 205 3.24 0.56 18.98
N ASN A 206 4.08 0.87 19.96
CA ASN A 206 5.45 1.30 19.68
C ASN A 206 6.29 0.10 19.27
N ILE A 207 7.14 0.27 18.28
CA ILE A 207 8.00 -0.81 17.78
C ILE A 207 9.48 -0.44 17.87
N GLU A 208 10.31 -1.43 18.15
CA GLU A 208 11.76 -1.29 18.12
C GLU A 208 12.40 -2.46 17.35
N ILE A 209 13.57 -2.21 16.82
CA ILE A 209 14.33 -3.16 16.02
C ILE A 209 15.76 -3.25 16.47
N PHE A 210 16.42 -4.40 16.29
CA PHE A 210 17.87 -4.43 16.26
C PHE A 210 18.34 -4.06 14.86
N HIS A 211 18.93 -2.87 14.72
CA HIS A 211 19.46 -2.37 13.46
C HIS A 211 20.91 -2.83 13.34
N ALA A 212 21.13 -3.95 12.65
CA ALA A 212 22.43 -4.60 12.66
C ALA A 212 23.52 -3.78 11.96
N ALA A 213 23.18 -2.98 10.91
CA ALA A 213 24.14 -2.05 10.31
C ALA A 213 24.63 -0.96 11.27
N HIS A 214 23.85 -0.63 12.31
CA HIS A 214 24.23 0.31 13.37
C HIS A 214 24.68 -0.39 14.65
N GLY A 215 24.49 -1.71 14.77
CA GLY A 215 24.89 -2.51 15.93
C GLY A 215 24.14 -2.18 17.21
N ARG A 216 22.91 -1.71 17.13
CA ARG A 216 22.12 -1.29 18.30
C ARG A 216 20.62 -1.43 18.10
N VAL A 217 19.90 -1.40 19.20
CA VAL A 217 18.42 -1.31 19.19
C VAL A 217 17.99 0.13 18.90
N GLU A 218 17.00 0.29 18.04
CA GLU A 218 16.41 1.57 17.64
C GLU A 218 14.88 1.50 17.73
N ASP A 219 14.29 2.53 18.30
CA ASP A 219 12.82 2.71 18.43
C ASP A 219 12.30 3.96 17.73
N GLY A 220 13.18 4.66 17.02
CA GLY A 220 12.88 5.78 16.14
C GLY A 220 13.19 5.48 14.66
N ALA A 221 13.46 4.21 14.32
CA ALA A 221 13.65 3.81 12.93
C ALA A 221 12.32 3.85 12.19
N VAL A 222 12.28 4.49 11.02
CA VAL A 222 11.04 4.66 10.26
C VAL A 222 10.76 3.43 9.41
N VAL A 223 9.60 2.80 9.60
CA VAL A 223 9.05 1.83 8.64
C VAL A 223 8.79 2.57 7.33
N ARG A 224 9.21 2.00 6.21
CA ARG A 224 9.03 2.61 4.89
C ARG A 224 8.02 1.88 4.03
N ALA A 225 8.01 0.56 4.12
CA ALA A 225 7.04 -0.30 3.49
C ALA A 225 6.82 -1.54 4.35
N PHE A 226 5.64 -2.12 4.34
CA PHE A 226 5.35 -3.36 5.04
C PHE A 226 4.28 -4.18 4.34
N VAL A 227 4.27 -5.48 4.62
CA VAL A 227 3.20 -6.38 4.18
C VAL A 227 2.74 -7.26 5.32
N PRO A 228 1.43 -7.39 5.56
CA PRO A 228 0.88 -8.42 6.43
C PRO A 228 0.82 -9.75 5.66
N LEU A 229 1.35 -10.82 6.24
CA LEU A 229 1.33 -12.14 5.65
C LEU A 229 1.20 -13.22 6.72
N VAL A 230 1.00 -14.47 6.31
CA VAL A 230 1.02 -15.63 7.21
C VAL A 230 2.34 -16.37 7.04
N ILE A 231 3.07 -16.58 8.13
CA ILE A 231 4.30 -17.38 8.18
C ILE A 231 4.04 -18.50 9.19
N ASP A 232 4.20 -19.77 8.75
CA ASP A 232 4.00 -20.96 9.57
C ASP A 232 2.66 -20.97 10.35
N GLY A 233 1.60 -20.49 9.70
CA GLY A 233 0.25 -20.40 10.28
C GLY A 233 0.01 -19.18 11.19
N GLU A 234 1.04 -18.38 11.47
CA GLU A 234 0.93 -17.17 12.30
C GLU A 234 0.84 -15.89 11.45
N PRO A 235 -0.11 -14.98 11.73
CA PRO A 235 -0.15 -13.66 11.13
C PRO A 235 1.06 -12.81 11.56
N VAL A 236 1.79 -12.29 10.58
CA VAL A 236 3.02 -11.52 10.77
C VAL A 236 2.96 -10.24 9.95
N LEU A 237 3.47 -9.16 10.50
CA LEU A 237 3.83 -7.95 9.79
C LEU A 237 5.31 -8.05 9.42
N LEU A 238 5.64 -8.05 8.14
CA LEU A 238 7.00 -7.97 7.64
C LEU A 238 7.25 -6.55 7.17
N ALA A 239 8.20 -5.86 7.81
CA ALA A 239 8.43 -4.43 7.63
C ALA A 239 9.87 -4.14 7.19
N GLY A 240 10.02 -3.30 6.17
CA GLY A 240 11.27 -2.74 5.70
C GLY A 240 11.48 -1.33 6.26
N PHE A 241 12.64 -1.10 6.85
CA PHE A 241 12.99 0.17 7.51
C PHE A 241 13.99 0.99 6.69
N THR A 242 14.15 2.25 7.01
CA THR A 242 15.24 3.09 6.47
C THR A 242 16.60 2.43 6.77
N CYS A 243 17.51 2.42 5.80
CA CYS A 243 18.76 1.66 5.78
C CYS A 243 18.60 0.14 5.67
N THR A 244 17.37 -0.30 5.38
CA THR A 244 16.96 -1.65 4.96
C THR A 244 17.14 -2.81 5.93
N PRO A 245 16.98 -2.68 7.25
CA PRO A 245 16.61 -3.83 8.04
C PRO A 245 15.22 -4.33 7.58
N LEU A 246 15.12 -5.66 7.37
CA LEU A 246 13.85 -6.35 7.18
C LEU A 246 13.49 -7.05 8.49
N VAL A 247 12.32 -6.73 9.03
CA VAL A 247 11.95 -7.11 10.39
C VAL A 247 10.55 -7.72 10.42
N ARG A 248 10.38 -8.83 11.10
CA ARG A 248 9.09 -9.46 11.34
C ARG A 248 8.57 -9.16 12.74
N PHE A 249 7.26 -8.88 12.81
CA PHE A 249 6.50 -8.68 14.04
C PHE A 249 5.30 -9.64 14.04
N PRO A 250 5.12 -10.54 15.02
CA PRO A 250 3.86 -11.26 15.14
C PRO A 250 2.72 -10.27 15.38
N ILE A 251 1.67 -10.29 14.53
CA ILE A 251 0.56 -9.32 14.65
C ILE A 251 -0.11 -9.41 16.02
N LYS A 252 -0.21 -10.62 16.58
CA LYS A 252 -0.76 -10.83 17.92
C LYS A 252 0.02 -10.16 19.05
N ALA A 253 1.27 -9.76 18.82
CA ALA A 253 2.08 -9.01 19.80
C ALA A 253 1.90 -7.49 19.70
N LEU A 254 1.27 -7.00 18.63
CA LEU A 254 1.00 -5.57 18.44
C LEU A 254 -0.20 -5.15 19.26
N GLU A 255 -0.02 -5.09 20.59
CA GLU A 255 -1.06 -4.72 21.53
C GLU A 255 -1.05 -3.20 21.80
N PRO A 256 -2.22 -2.59 22.02
CA PRO A 256 -2.34 -1.16 22.32
C PRO A 256 -1.48 -0.72 23.49
N GLY A 257 -0.69 0.33 23.29
CA GLY A 257 0.17 0.92 24.33
C GLY A 257 1.38 0.08 24.72
N SER A 258 1.60 -1.06 24.05
CA SER A 258 2.81 -1.87 24.24
C SER A 258 4.00 -1.34 23.44
N LYS A 259 5.20 -1.84 23.77
CA LYS A 259 6.43 -1.66 22.97
C LYS A 259 6.94 -3.04 22.58
N VAL A 260 7.02 -3.30 21.28
CA VAL A 260 7.34 -4.61 20.73
C VAL A 260 8.66 -4.56 19.96
N ARG A 261 9.58 -5.46 20.33
CA ARG A 261 10.80 -5.68 19.55
C ARG A 261 10.54 -6.70 18.46
N GLY A 262 10.76 -6.31 17.21
CA GLY A 262 10.71 -7.21 16.08
C GLY A 262 11.97 -8.07 15.95
N THR A 263 11.86 -9.15 15.18
CA THR A 263 12.99 -10.00 14.80
C THR A 263 13.56 -9.47 13.47
N THR A 264 14.77 -8.93 13.49
CA THR A 264 15.46 -8.46 12.27
C THR A 264 15.95 -9.67 11.47
N VAL A 265 15.23 -10.05 10.43
CA VAL A 265 15.51 -11.24 9.62
C VAL A 265 16.54 -11.01 8.53
N ALA A 266 16.77 -9.74 8.14
CA ALA A 266 17.83 -9.38 7.20
C ALA A 266 18.31 -7.93 7.36
N GLU A 267 19.55 -7.68 6.94
CA GLU A 267 20.08 -6.39 6.50
C GLU A 267 20.30 -6.45 5.00
N LEU A 268 19.68 -5.56 4.24
CA LEU A 268 19.71 -5.57 2.78
C LEU A 268 20.66 -4.52 2.21
N GLY A 269 21.50 -3.96 3.05
CA GLY A 269 22.54 -2.96 2.73
C GLY A 269 22.13 -1.52 3.03
N ASN A 270 23.06 -0.77 3.59
CA ASN A 270 22.85 0.60 4.06
C ASN A 270 22.66 1.63 2.92
N ARG A 271 22.35 2.90 3.29
CA ARG A 271 22.10 4.03 2.37
C ARG A 271 21.01 3.74 1.35
N ASN A 272 20.04 2.96 1.74
CA ASN A 272 18.93 2.52 0.94
C ASN A 272 17.63 2.69 1.71
N ARG A 273 16.52 2.78 1.01
CA ARG A 273 15.19 2.90 1.60
C ARG A 273 14.22 2.02 0.80
N PRO A 274 13.53 1.08 1.44
CA PRO A 274 12.37 0.44 0.83
C PRO A 274 11.36 1.50 0.38
N ILE A 275 10.71 1.27 -0.74
CA ILE A 275 9.65 2.13 -1.25
C ILE A 275 8.34 1.37 -1.16
N ASP A 276 8.26 0.21 -1.82
CA ASP A 276 7.10 -0.67 -1.80
C ASP A 276 7.52 -2.13 -1.64
N MET A 277 6.60 -2.95 -1.11
CA MET A 277 6.77 -4.38 -0.94
C MET A 277 5.49 -5.14 -1.30
N VAL A 278 5.63 -6.23 -2.06
CA VAL A 278 4.53 -7.16 -2.31
C VAL A 278 4.98 -8.60 -2.06
N VAL A 279 4.05 -9.44 -1.62
CA VAL A 279 4.30 -10.88 -1.44
C VAL A 279 3.64 -11.62 -2.59
N TYR A 280 4.34 -12.58 -3.17
CA TYR A 280 3.82 -13.43 -4.24
C TYR A 280 4.37 -14.85 -4.12
N GLU A 281 3.73 -15.77 -4.83
CA GLU A 281 4.17 -17.16 -4.96
C GLU A 281 4.56 -17.45 -6.40
N LYS A 282 5.69 -18.12 -6.59
CA LYS A 282 6.15 -18.61 -7.89
C LYS A 282 6.84 -19.95 -7.74
N ASP A 283 6.44 -20.92 -8.57
CA ASP A 283 7.00 -22.28 -8.58
C ASP A 283 6.94 -22.97 -7.20
N GLY A 284 5.89 -22.71 -6.43
CA GLY A 284 5.67 -23.26 -5.08
C GLY A 284 6.54 -22.65 -3.98
N ALA A 285 7.27 -21.57 -4.28
CA ALA A 285 8.04 -20.80 -3.31
C ALA A 285 7.47 -19.39 -3.15
N ARG A 286 7.60 -18.82 -1.95
CA ARG A 286 7.10 -17.48 -1.62
C ARG A 286 8.23 -16.46 -1.55
N TYR A 287 7.94 -15.28 -2.07
CA TYR A 287 8.91 -14.19 -2.16
C TYR A 287 8.29 -12.87 -1.74
N VAL A 288 9.15 -11.93 -1.32
CA VAL A 288 8.86 -10.50 -1.33
C VAL A 288 9.56 -9.89 -2.53
N LEU A 289 8.82 -9.14 -3.34
CA LEU A 289 9.41 -8.19 -4.30
C LEU A 289 9.40 -6.81 -3.64
N MET A 290 10.59 -6.21 -3.51
CA MET A 290 10.78 -4.93 -2.83
C MET A 290 11.44 -3.92 -3.77
N ALA A 291 10.78 -2.80 -4.01
CA ALA A 291 11.39 -1.64 -4.67
C ALA A 291 12.23 -0.84 -3.66
N ASN A 292 13.37 -0.34 -4.12
CA ASN A 292 14.33 0.36 -3.27
C ASN A 292 14.86 1.64 -3.92
N SER A 293 15.15 2.64 -3.10
CA SER A 293 15.60 3.95 -3.56
C SER A 293 16.99 3.97 -4.21
N ALA A 294 17.86 3.00 -3.90
CA ALA A 294 19.26 3.03 -4.34
C ALA A 294 19.82 1.66 -4.76
N ARG A 295 19.07 0.57 -4.56
CA ARG A 295 19.57 -0.80 -4.83
C ARG A 295 18.69 -1.61 -5.78
N GLY A 296 17.80 -0.93 -6.51
CA GLY A 296 16.90 -1.54 -7.47
C GLY A 296 15.83 -2.41 -6.81
N VAL A 297 15.25 -3.32 -7.57
CA VAL A 297 14.23 -4.26 -7.10
C VAL A 297 14.90 -5.51 -6.55
N MET A 298 14.53 -5.89 -5.35
CA MET A 298 15.02 -7.10 -4.70
C MET A 298 13.91 -8.15 -4.63
N LYS A 299 14.26 -9.38 -5.01
CA LYS A 299 13.44 -10.58 -4.77
C LYS A 299 14.03 -11.29 -3.55
N ILE A 300 13.27 -11.28 -2.47
CA ILE A 300 13.70 -11.80 -1.15
C ILE A 300 12.96 -13.11 -0.90
N SER A 301 13.71 -14.19 -0.64
CA SER A 301 13.10 -15.48 -0.32
C SER A 301 12.42 -15.44 1.05
N LEU A 302 11.21 -16.01 1.14
CA LEU A 302 10.51 -16.25 2.41
C LEU A 302 10.70 -17.68 2.93
N ASP A 303 11.55 -18.50 2.27
CA ASP A 303 11.86 -19.83 2.77
C ASP A 303 12.49 -19.74 4.17
N LYS A 304 11.93 -20.53 5.10
CA LYS A 304 12.37 -20.61 6.51
C LYS A 304 12.46 -19.26 7.24
N VAL A 305 11.79 -18.22 6.74
CA VAL A 305 11.80 -16.89 7.39
C VAL A 305 11.18 -16.96 8.80
N GLY A 306 10.27 -17.90 9.06
CA GLY A 306 9.70 -18.15 10.38
C GLY A 306 10.72 -18.72 11.39
N GLU A 307 11.61 -19.59 10.92
CA GLU A 307 12.67 -20.21 11.71
C GLU A 307 13.90 -19.31 11.91
N ASN A 308 14.00 -18.19 11.14
CA ASN A 308 15.12 -17.28 11.23
C ASN A 308 15.19 -16.64 12.62
N PRO A 309 16.27 -16.90 13.41
CA PRO A 309 16.37 -16.42 14.79
C PRO A 309 16.57 -14.90 14.89
N GLY A 310 16.84 -14.27 13.76
CA GLY A 310 17.16 -12.84 13.66
C GLY A 310 18.65 -12.53 13.86
N LEU A 311 19.01 -11.34 13.40
CA LEU A 311 20.35 -10.79 13.57
C LEU A 311 20.48 -10.20 14.98
N THR A 312 21.55 -10.56 15.68
CA THR A 312 21.88 -10.08 17.03
C THR A 312 23.26 -9.43 17.09
N GLU A 313 24.05 -9.57 16.02
CA GLU A 313 25.41 -9.04 15.93
C GLU A 313 25.48 -7.96 14.84
N PRO A 314 26.37 -6.97 15.00
CA PRO A 314 26.56 -5.91 14.03
C PRO A 314 27.01 -6.43 12.66
N VAL A 315 26.38 -5.93 11.58
CA VAL A 315 26.81 -6.15 10.20
C VAL A 315 27.73 -5.01 9.78
N LYS A 316 29.04 -5.32 9.61
CA LYS A 316 30.07 -4.32 9.32
C LYS A 316 30.03 -3.84 7.87
N GLY A 317 30.50 -2.58 7.67
CA GLY A 317 30.72 -2.03 6.33
C GLY A 317 29.46 -1.73 5.53
N GLY A 318 28.28 -1.71 6.17
CA GLY A 318 27.00 -1.52 5.48
C GLY A 318 26.63 -2.67 4.56
N GLY A 319 27.12 -3.86 4.88
CA GLY A 319 26.91 -5.10 4.14
C GLY A 319 25.51 -5.66 4.27
N THR A 320 25.35 -6.88 3.78
CA THR A 320 24.09 -7.64 3.80
C THR A 320 24.26 -8.88 4.67
N ALA A 321 23.16 -9.30 5.32
CA ALA A 321 23.12 -10.52 6.14
C ALA A 321 21.66 -10.99 6.31
N GLY A 322 21.51 -12.24 6.74
CA GLY A 322 20.21 -12.82 7.06
C GLY A 322 19.51 -13.41 5.83
N GLN A 323 18.24 -13.10 5.65
CA GLN A 323 17.40 -13.69 4.60
C GLN A 323 17.99 -13.49 3.20
N PRO A 324 18.11 -14.55 2.39
CA PRO A 324 18.70 -14.42 1.05
C PRO A 324 17.81 -13.61 0.12
N PHE A 325 18.45 -12.86 -0.78
CA PHE A 325 17.79 -12.10 -1.83
C PHE A 325 18.65 -12.03 -3.09
N GLU A 326 18.02 -11.69 -4.20
CA GLU A 326 18.66 -11.32 -5.46
C GLU A 326 18.16 -9.95 -5.93
N THR A 327 18.99 -9.21 -6.64
CA THR A 327 18.58 -7.96 -7.30
C THR A 327 18.16 -8.28 -8.73
N ILE A 328 16.96 -7.82 -9.12
CA ILE A 328 16.41 -8.05 -10.47
C ILE A 328 16.94 -6.96 -11.40
N ALA A 329 17.94 -7.29 -12.19
CA ALA A 329 18.62 -6.33 -13.06
C ALA A 329 17.73 -5.80 -14.19
N GLU A 330 16.72 -6.57 -14.59
CA GLU A 330 15.76 -6.24 -15.65
C GLU A 330 14.73 -5.19 -15.23
N LEU A 331 14.71 -4.79 -13.96
CA LEU A 331 13.79 -3.80 -13.40
C LEU A 331 14.53 -2.54 -12.90
N PRO A 332 15.26 -1.83 -13.79
CA PRO A 332 15.93 -0.60 -13.38
C PRO A 332 14.93 0.52 -13.16
N GLY A 333 15.27 1.44 -12.24
CA GLY A 333 14.53 2.69 -12.03
C GLY A 333 13.12 2.53 -11.46
N VAL A 334 12.74 1.37 -10.94
CA VAL A 334 11.43 1.18 -10.32
C VAL A 334 11.32 2.04 -9.06
N GLU A 335 10.32 2.93 -9.04
CA GLU A 335 10.00 3.81 -7.92
C GLU A 335 8.82 3.28 -7.09
N HIS A 336 7.81 2.64 -7.74
CA HIS A 336 6.66 2.04 -7.07
C HIS A 336 6.27 0.72 -7.70
N LEU A 337 5.64 -0.16 -6.91
CA LEU A 337 5.10 -1.43 -7.40
C LEU A 337 3.89 -1.87 -6.58
N ALA A 338 2.91 -2.51 -7.24
CA ALA A 338 1.78 -3.15 -6.59
C ALA A 338 1.38 -4.42 -7.34
N LEU A 339 0.81 -5.40 -6.63
CA LEU A 339 0.25 -6.59 -7.29
C LEU A 339 -0.96 -6.21 -8.16
N CYS A 340 -1.01 -6.81 -9.34
CA CYS A 340 -2.17 -6.77 -10.23
C CYS A 340 -3.00 -8.06 -10.08
N ASP A 341 -2.33 -9.19 -10.05
CA ASP A 341 -2.86 -10.52 -9.82
C ASP A 341 -1.74 -11.45 -9.30
N ASP A 342 -2.00 -12.76 -9.23
CA ASP A 342 -1.05 -13.74 -8.71
C ASP A 342 0.20 -13.92 -9.59
N ALA A 343 0.19 -13.46 -10.84
CA ALA A 343 1.28 -13.61 -11.82
C ALA A 343 1.93 -12.28 -12.20
N HIS A 344 1.26 -11.15 -11.95
CA HIS A 344 1.68 -9.86 -12.48
C HIS A 344 1.71 -8.76 -11.42
N ALA A 345 2.63 -7.82 -11.61
CA ALA A 345 2.68 -6.56 -10.89
C ALA A 345 2.60 -5.36 -11.85
N ILE A 346 2.04 -4.26 -11.35
CA ILE A 346 2.18 -2.94 -11.97
C ILE A 346 3.40 -2.27 -11.36
N ILE A 347 4.26 -1.74 -12.19
CA ILE A 347 5.41 -0.93 -11.75
C ILE A 347 5.35 0.47 -12.32
N LEU A 348 5.82 1.41 -11.52
CA LEU A 348 6.14 2.77 -11.93
C LEU A 348 7.66 2.88 -11.99
N ALA A 349 8.22 3.10 -13.16
CA ALA A 349 9.66 3.11 -13.36
C ALA A 349 10.12 4.38 -14.06
N ARG A 350 11.25 4.94 -13.62
CA ARG A 350 11.92 6.06 -14.27
C ARG A 350 12.92 5.54 -15.28
N SER A 351 12.73 5.96 -16.52
CA SER A 351 13.67 5.67 -17.62
C SER A 351 14.98 6.45 -17.44
N GLU A 352 16.03 6.06 -18.15
CA GLU A 352 17.31 6.79 -18.18
C GLU A 352 17.14 8.24 -18.67
N GLY A 353 16.14 8.50 -19.53
CA GLY A 353 15.77 9.84 -19.99
C GLY A 353 14.99 10.68 -18.97
N GLY A 354 14.71 10.14 -17.76
CA GLY A 354 14.00 10.81 -16.69
C GLY A 354 12.47 10.73 -16.78
N SER A 355 11.90 10.19 -17.87
CA SER A 355 10.46 9.95 -18.00
C SER A 355 9.99 8.87 -17.02
N LEU A 356 8.83 9.07 -16.47
CA LEU A 356 8.16 8.09 -15.62
C LEU A 356 7.17 7.30 -16.46
N ASP A 357 7.30 5.97 -16.43
CA ASP A 357 6.47 5.04 -17.18
C ASP A 357 5.77 4.06 -16.24
N LEU A 358 4.51 3.74 -16.53
CA LEU A 358 3.74 2.75 -15.78
C LEU A 358 3.50 1.53 -16.68
N ARG A 359 3.82 0.34 -16.19
CA ARG A 359 3.64 -0.88 -16.98
C ARG A 359 3.38 -2.11 -16.13
N THR A 360 2.68 -3.08 -16.70
CA THR A 360 2.57 -4.44 -16.16
C THR A 360 3.87 -5.20 -16.42
N ILE A 361 4.26 -6.00 -15.45
CA ILE A 361 5.37 -6.98 -15.57
C ILE A 361 4.90 -8.34 -15.08
N ASP A 362 5.52 -9.40 -15.61
CA ASP A 362 5.45 -10.72 -14.98
C ASP A 362 6.25 -10.68 -13.67
N LEU A 363 5.74 -11.32 -12.63
CA LEU A 363 6.46 -11.49 -11.37
C LEU A 363 7.70 -12.37 -11.58
N PRO A 364 8.90 -11.92 -11.15
CA PRO A 364 10.17 -12.59 -11.45
C PRO A 364 10.38 -13.94 -10.76
#